data_8f5f009119e4eeef5572c4600a555297
#
_entry.id   8f5f009119e4eeef5572c4600a555297
#
_cell.length_a   1.000
_cell.length_b   1.000
_cell.length_c   1.000
_cell.angle_alpha   90.00
_cell.angle_beta   90.00
_cell.angle_gamma   90.00
#
_symmetry.space_group_name_H-M   'P 1'
#
loop_
_entity.id
_entity.type
_entity.pdbx_description
1 polymer ?
#
loop_
_entity_poly.entity_id
_entity_poly.type
_entity_poly.pdbx_seq_one_letter_code
_entity_poly.pdbx_strand_id
1 'polypeptide(L)'
;MSDRAFEINFDGIVGPTHNYAGLSFGNLASRKHANQPSNPEQAALEGLAKMKFLADLGIRQAVLPPQERPDVAALRRLGFSGNDKQILEKAAKDDPILLAACGSASAMWAANAATVSPSADSADGRAHFTAANLPTQFHRSLEAATTSRILRAIFADEVNFTHHSPLPAGVVFGDEGAANHTRLTAGDYGLRGLQIFVYGRDAFGGEPAPAKFPARQTRQASEAIARLHNLNPADVLFVRQNPAAIDAGAFHNDVVAVGNLNVLLYHSTAFANPKETLRKIRRWFGDREFHAIEVTEEQVPLADAVSSYLFNGQLVQTADGMALIAPLEARDCPSAEKFLQELLARGGPIRRVEFIDVRQSMNNGGGPACLRLRVVLTEKQIAAIRPTVFLTDDLHRGLGKWIEKHYRDRLFPADLADPKLLEEGRTALDELTRMLGLGSIYPFQGAA
;
A
#
# COMPACT_ATOMS: atom_id res chain seq x y z
N MET A 1 -3.78 28.27 16.90
CA MET A 1 -4.65 27.70 15.85
C MET A 1 -3.98 26.43 15.39
N SER A 2 -4.63 25.26 15.47
CA SER A 2 -4.07 24.05 14.88
C SER A 2 -3.99 24.27 13.37
N ASP A 3 -2.83 24.06 12.75
CA ASP A 3 -2.68 24.09 11.30
C ASP A 3 -3.65 23.06 10.70
N ARG A 4 -4.46 23.49 9.76
CA ARG A 4 -5.40 22.60 9.07
C ARG A 4 -4.63 21.46 8.41
N ALA A 5 -5.08 20.22 8.63
CA ALA A 5 -4.46 19.04 8.06
C ALA A 5 -5.36 18.37 7.03
N PHE A 6 -4.75 17.67 6.08
CA PHE A 6 -5.42 17.01 4.97
C PHE A 6 -4.87 15.61 4.76
N GLU A 7 -5.73 14.72 4.33
CA GLU A 7 -5.31 13.45 3.74
C GLU A 7 -4.78 13.69 2.32
N ILE A 8 -3.63 13.09 2.03
CA ILE A 8 -3.03 13.05 0.69
C ILE A 8 -2.80 11.58 0.36
N ASN A 9 -3.25 11.17 -0.81
CA ASN A 9 -3.00 9.82 -1.32
C ASN A 9 -1.78 9.85 -2.22
N PHE A 10 -0.70 9.21 -1.80
CA PHE A 10 0.48 8.96 -2.61
C PHE A 10 0.31 7.63 -3.33
N ASP A 11 -0.04 7.68 -4.61
CA ASP A 11 -0.26 6.47 -5.39
C ASP A 11 1.04 6.00 -6.06
N GLY A 12 1.31 4.70 -5.95
CA GLY A 12 2.39 4.06 -6.67
C GLY A 12 2.04 3.92 -8.16
N ILE A 13 2.83 4.52 -9.04
CA ILE A 13 2.70 4.22 -10.47
C ILE A 13 3.17 2.79 -10.71
N VAL A 14 2.38 2.03 -11.46
CA VAL A 14 2.76 0.70 -11.91
C VAL A 14 3.99 0.81 -12.83
N GLY A 15 5.03 0.02 -12.58
CA GLY A 15 6.27 0.10 -13.34
C GLY A 15 6.17 -0.49 -14.76
N PRO A 16 7.10 -0.11 -15.66
CA PRO A 16 7.11 -0.56 -17.06
C PRO A 16 7.37 -2.07 -17.23
N THR A 17 7.81 -2.73 -16.17
CA THR A 17 8.06 -4.18 -16.14
C THR A 17 6.98 -4.95 -15.36
N HIS A 18 5.78 -4.39 -15.23
CA HIS A 18 4.67 -5.04 -14.56
C HIS A 18 4.41 -6.44 -15.12
N ASN A 19 4.35 -7.41 -14.23
CA ASN A 19 4.18 -8.81 -14.59
C ASN A 19 3.41 -9.57 -13.49
N TYR A 20 2.88 -10.74 -13.85
CA TYR A 20 2.16 -11.64 -12.95
C TYR A 20 3.06 -12.79 -12.51
N ALA A 21 4.04 -12.53 -11.67
CA ALA A 21 4.98 -13.56 -11.20
C ALA A 21 4.37 -14.61 -10.26
N GLY A 22 3.23 -14.29 -9.62
CA GLY A 22 2.50 -15.24 -8.76
C GLY A 22 3.23 -15.68 -7.50
N LEU A 23 4.23 -14.93 -7.04
CA LEU A 23 5.15 -15.30 -5.97
C LEU A 23 4.55 -15.17 -4.56
N SER A 24 3.43 -14.47 -4.42
CA SER A 24 2.89 -14.09 -3.11
C SER A 24 2.09 -15.22 -2.49
N PHE A 25 2.73 -16.01 -1.61
CA PHE A 25 2.05 -17.08 -0.87
C PHE A 25 0.97 -16.49 0.06
N GLY A 26 -0.27 -17.00 -0.08
CA GLY A 26 -1.45 -16.49 0.63
C GLY A 26 -2.26 -15.44 -0.13
N ASN A 27 -1.73 -14.85 -1.23
CA ASN A 27 -2.50 -14.01 -2.13
C ASN A 27 -3.09 -14.84 -3.26
N LEU A 28 -4.39 -15.16 -3.14
CA LEU A 28 -5.07 -16.10 -4.04
C LEU A 28 -5.19 -15.55 -5.47
N ALA A 29 -5.49 -14.26 -5.61
CA ALA A 29 -5.64 -13.61 -6.91
C ALA A 29 -4.30 -13.59 -7.69
N SER A 30 -3.20 -13.19 -7.04
CA SER A 30 -1.87 -13.22 -7.64
C SER A 30 -1.47 -14.62 -8.13
N ARG A 31 -1.75 -15.65 -7.34
CA ARG A 31 -1.44 -17.05 -7.70
C ARG A 31 -2.27 -17.57 -8.87
N LYS A 32 -3.53 -17.17 -8.97
CA LYS A 32 -4.43 -17.57 -10.07
C LYS A 32 -3.94 -17.06 -11.43
N HIS A 33 -3.29 -15.91 -11.46
CA HIS A 33 -2.81 -15.28 -12.69
C HIS A 33 -1.30 -15.51 -12.94
N ALA A 34 -0.65 -16.35 -12.13
CA ALA A 34 0.79 -16.61 -12.24
C ALA A 34 1.21 -16.98 -13.66
N ASN A 35 2.30 -16.37 -14.15
CA ASN A 35 2.91 -16.61 -15.46
C ASN A 35 2.04 -16.29 -16.67
N GLN A 36 0.91 -15.59 -16.50
CA GLN A 36 0.14 -15.08 -17.64
C GLN A 36 0.83 -13.84 -18.23
N PRO A 37 0.61 -13.56 -19.54
CA PRO A 37 1.02 -12.29 -20.12
C PRO A 37 0.37 -11.12 -19.39
N SER A 38 1.13 -10.06 -19.14
CA SER A 38 0.66 -8.81 -18.55
C SER A 38 0.57 -7.72 -19.60
N ASN A 39 -0.13 -6.64 -19.25
CA ASN A 39 -0.16 -5.40 -20.01
C ASN A 39 0.30 -4.25 -19.08
N PRO A 40 1.61 -3.92 -19.05
CA PRO A 40 2.14 -2.85 -18.23
C PRO A 40 1.53 -1.47 -18.51
N GLU A 41 1.31 -1.14 -19.79
CA GLU A 41 0.70 0.12 -20.21
C GLU A 41 -0.69 0.27 -19.62
N GLN A 42 -1.56 -0.72 -19.83
CA GLN A 42 -2.92 -0.72 -19.30
C GLN A 42 -2.93 -0.65 -17.77
N ALA A 43 -2.05 -1.39 -17.09
CA ALA A 43 -1.97 -1.39 -15.63
C ALA A 43 -1.61 0.01 -15.08
N ALA A 44 -0.69 0.70 -15.75
CA ALA A 44 -0.30 2.06 -15.36
C ALA A 44 -1.41 3.08 -15.66
N LEU A 45 -2.10 2.95 -16.80
CA LEU A 45 -3.22 3.82 -17.17
C LEU A 45 -4.43 3.65 -16.24
N GLU A 46 -4.76 2.42 -15.82
CA GLU A 46 -5.81 2.16 -14.81
C GLU A 46 -5.48 2.84 -13.47
N GLY A 47 -4.22 2.73 -13.01
CA GLY A 47 -3.75 3.42 -11.80
C GLY A 47 -3.84 4.94 -11.93
N LEU A 48 -3.43 5.49 -13.07
CA LEU A 48 -3.50 6.92 -13.35
C LEU A 48 -4.95 7.43 -13.45
N ALA A 49 -5.85 6.66 -14.06
CA ALA A 49 -7.27 6.98 -14.11
C ALA A 49 -7.92 6.99 -12.72
N LYS A 50 -7.54 6.02 -11.84
CA LYS A 50 -7.94 6.03 -10.43
C LYS A 50 -7.50 7.30 -9.72
N MET A 51 -6.23 7.72 -9.90
CA MET A 51 -5.72 8.95 -9.29
C MET A 51 -6.51 10.18 -9.75
N LYS A 52 -6.78 10.29 -11.06
CA LYS A 52 -7.58 11.40 -11.63
C LYS A 52 -8.99 11.41 -11.07
N PHE A 53 -9.64 10.25 -11.02
CA PHE A 53 -10.98 10.10 -10.46
C PHE A 53 -11.05 10.63 -9.01
N LEU A 54 -10.09 10.25 -8.17
CA LEU A 54 -10.02 10.74 -6.79
C LEU A 54 -9.71 12.24 -6.70
N ALA A 55 -8.84 12.75 -7.58
CA ALA A 55 -8.56 14.18 -7.65
C ALA A 55 -9.81 14.99 -8.02
N ASP A 56 -10.64 14.49 -8.95
CA ASP A 56 -11.89 15.10 -9.36
C ASP A 56 -12.95 15.08 -8.24
N LEU A 57 -12.84 14.15 -7.29
CA LEU A 57 -13.62 14.15 -6.04
C LEU A 57 -13.09 15.11 -4.98
N GLY A 58 -12.02 15.85 -5.28
CA GLY A 58 -11.40 16.80 -4.36
C GLY A 58 -10.37 16.19 -3.41
N ILE A 59 -9.99 14.91 -3.59
CA ILE A 59 -8.97 14.24 -2.79
C ILE A 59 -7.59 14.57 -3.35
N ARG A 60 -6.71 15.12 -2.51
CA ARG A 60 -5.33 15.44 -2.93
C ARG A 60 -4.57 14.17 -3.30
N GLN A 61 -4.02 14.15 -4.51
CA GLN A 61 -3.27 13.03 -5.05
C GLN A 61 -1.82 13.44 -5.28
N ALA A 62 -0.90 12.50 -5.03
CA ALA A 62 0.52 12.66 -5.32
C ALA A 62 1.10 11.33 -5.84
N VAL A 63 2.26 11.40 -6.46
CA VAL A 63 2.88 10.28 -7.20
C VAL A 63 4.05 9.71 -6.41
N LEU A 64 4.07 8.37 -6.25
CA LEU A 64 5.25 7.60 -5.92
C LEU A 64 5.80 6.93 -7.18
N PRO A 65 7.06 7.16 -7.56
CA PRO A 65 7.64 6.53 -8.73
C PRO A 65 7.84 5.03 -8.51
N PRO A 66 7.75 4.20 -9.57
CA PRO A 66 8.00 2.76 -9.47
C PRO A 66 9.46 2.45 -9.20
N GLN A 67 9.75 1.20 -8.84
CA GLN A 67 11.12 0.72 -8.62
C GLN A 67 11.69 0.09 -9.88
N GLU A 68 13.03 0.17 -10.04
CA GLU A 68 13.76 -0.53 -11.09
C GLU A 68 13.55 -2.06 -10.97
N ARG A 69 13.13 -2.68 -12.07
CA ARG A 69 12.99 -4.14 -12.17
C ARG A 69 13.39 -4.59 -13.59
N PRO A 70 14.05 -5.76 -13.73
CA PRO A 70 14.59 -6.60 -12.65
C PRO A 70 15.65 -5.88 -11.80
N ASP A 71 15.73 -6.23 -10.49
CA ASP A 71 16.77 -5.71 -9.60
C ASP A 71 18.10 -6.42 -9.87
N VAL A 72 18.87 -5.88 -10.81
CA VAL A 72 20.19 -6.42 -11.20
C VAL A 72 21.21 -6.30 -10.06
N ALA A 73 21.06 -5.30 -9.20
CA ALA A 73 21.93 -5.15 -8.04
C ALA A 73 21.72 -6.29 -7.03
N ALA A 74 20.48 -6.75 -6.86
CA ALA A 74 20.19 -7.94 -6.06
C ALA A 74 20.80 -9.21 -6.69
N LEU A 75 20.65 -9.41 -8.00
CA LEU A 75 21.27 -10.54 -8.70
C LEU A 75 22.80 -10.55 -8.53
N ARG A 76 23.47 -9.40 -8.60
CA ARG A 76 24.90 -9.27 -8.33
C ARG A 76 25.27 -9.72 -6.91
N ARG A 77 24.54 -9.26 -5.89
CA ARG A 77 24.74 -9.68 -4.49
C ARG A 77 24.52 -11.17 -4.27
N LEU A 78 23.74 -11.81 -5.15
CA LEU A 78 23.48 -13.26 -5.13
C LEU A 78 24.47 -14.07 -5.97
N GLY A 79 25.55 -13.45 -6.46
CA GLY A 79 26.68 -14.14 -7.08
C GLY A 79 26.68 -14.13 -8.62
N PHE A 80 25.69 -13.55 -9.28
CA PHE A 80 25.72 -13.38 -10.73
C PHE A 80 26.73 -12.28 -11.10
N SER A 81 27.63 -12.57 -12.03
CA SER A 81 28.75 -11.69 -12.42
C SER A 81 28.76 -11.37 -13.90
N GLY A 82 29.31 -10.22 -14.25
CA GLY A 82 29.40 -9.70 -15.61
C GLY A 82 28.71 -8.34 -15.74
N ASN A 83 28.49 -7.89 -16.98
CA ASN A 83 27.63 -6.74 -17.25
C ASN A 83 26.15 -7.12 -17.07
N ASP A 84 25.25 -6.13 -17.09
CA ASP A 84 23.83 -6.35 -16.79
C ASP A 84 23.18 -7.36 -17.73
N LYS A 85 23.52 -7.33 -19.03
CA LYS A 85 23.06 -8.31 -20.02
C LYS A 85 23.47 -9.73 -19.64
N GLN A 86 24.74 -9.93 -19.33
CA GLN A 86 25.27 -11.24 -18.94
C GLN A 86 24.64 -11.76 -17.63
N ILE A 87 24.34 -10.86 -16.70
CA ILE A 87 23.66 -11.22 -15.44
C ILE A 87 22.25 -11.70 -15.71
N LEU A 88 21.47 -10.98 -16.54
CA LEU A 88 20.12 -11.37 -16.88
C LEU A 88 20.08 -12.71 -17.64
N GLU A 89 20.96 -12.89 -18.63
CA GLU A 89 21.09 -14.13 -19.39
C GLU A 89 21.44 -15.34 -18.49
N LYS A 90 22.40 -15.15 -17.58
CA LYS A 90 22.79 -16.18 -16.60
C LYS A 90 21.65 -16.49 -15.63
N ALA A 91 21.01 -15.47 -15.05
CA ALA A 91 19.91 -15.67 -14.12
C ALA A 91 18.72 -16.38 -14.79
N ALA A 92 18.39 -16.01 -16.03
CA ALA A 92 17.33 -16.68 -16.80
C ALA A 92 17.63 -18.16 -17.07
N LYS A 93 18.89 -18.49 -17.30
CA LYS A 93 19.35 -19.86 -17.60
C LYS A 93 19.47 -20.70 -16.32
N ASP A 94 20.14 -20.16 -15.30
CA ASP A 94 20.60 -20.93 -14.14
C ASP A 94 19.56 -20.94 -13.00
N ASP A 95 18.79 -19.84 -12.83
CA ASP A 95 17.73 -19.71 -11.81
C ASP A 95 16.62 -18.74 -12.26
N PRO A 96 15.70 -19.19 -13.17
CA PRO A 96 14.60 -18.35 -13.67
C PRO A 96 13.63 -17.92 -12.57
N ILE A 97 13.51 -18.68 -11.47
CA ILE A 97 12.64 -18.33 -10.34
C ILE A 97 13.23 -17.11 -9.60
N LEU A 98 14.54 -17.08 -9.43
CA LEU A 98 15.23 -15.96 -8.81
C LEU A 98 15.16 -14.70 -9.69
N LEU A 99 15.28 -14.84 -11.01
CA LEU A 99 15.06 -13.73 -11.94
C LEU A 99 13.63 -13.19 -11.82
N ALA A 100 12.62 -14.06 -11.80
CA ALA A 100 11.24 -13.66 -11.60
C ALA A 100 11.02 -12.94 -10.27
N ALA A 101 11.67 -13.40 -9.19
CA ALA A 101 11.63 -12.74 -7.89
C ALA A 101 12.25 -11.35 -7.93
N CYS A 102 13.42 -11.18 -8.58
CA CYS A 102 14.07 -9.88 -8.78
C CYS A 102 13.31 -8.98 -9.77
N GLY A 103 12.44 -9.56 -10.61
CA GLY A 103 11.56 -8.86 -11.56
C GLY A 103 10.17 -8.53 -11.01
N SER A 104 9.85 -8.88 -9.78
CA SER A 104 8.50 -8.72 -9.21
C SER A 104 8.00 -7.28 -9.24
N ALA A 105 6.73 -7.10 -9.65
CA ALA A 105 6.04 -5.81 -9.70
C ALA A 105 5.46 -5.37 -8.35
N SER A 106 5.71 -6.07 -7.25
CA SER A 106 5.04 -5.86 -5.95
C SER A 106 5.24 -4.46 -5.34
N ALA A 107 6.29 -3.73 -5.74
CA ALA A 107 6.54 -2.34 -5.33
C ALA A 107 5.45 -1.34 -5.79
N MET A 108 4.56 -1.75 -6.69
CA MET A 108 3.38 -0.95 -7.10
C MET A 108 2.40 -0.74 -5.93
N TRP A 109 2.40 -1.62 -4.93
CA TRP A 109 1.47 -1.52 -3.80
C TRP A 109 2.01 -0.57 -2.73
N ALA A 110 1.70 0.71 -2.89
CA ALA A 110 2.16 1.78 -2.02
C ALA A 110 1.66 1.65 -0.57
N ALA A 111 0.56 0.93 -0.31
CA ALA A 111 0.12 0.60 1.05
C ALA A 111 1.17 -0.18 1.86
N ASN A 112 2.05 -0.92 1.17
CA ASN A 112 3.14 -1.63 1.80
C ASN A 112 4.48 -0.86 1.77
N ALA A 113 4.49 0.36 1.24
CA ALA A 113 5.72 1.13 1.16
C ALA A 113 6.26 1.52 2.55
N ALA A 114 5.40 1.98 3.43
CA ALA A 114 5.81 2.47 4.75
C ALA A 114 4.65 2.50 5.74
N THR A 115 4.96 2.54 7.02
CA THR A 115 4.08 3.08 8.05
C THR A 115 4.35 4.57 8.21
N VAL A 116 3.28 5.37 8.30
CA VAL A 116 3.34 6.83 8.45
C VAL A 116 2.53 7.26 9.66
N SER A 117 3.10 8.14 10.48
CA SER A 117 2.39 8.79 11.58
C SER A 117 2.43 10.31 11.38
N PRO A 118 1.28 11.01 11.39
CA PRO A 118 1.25 12.46 11.21
C PRO A 118 1.80 13.21 12.43
N SER A 119 2.14 14.47 12.22
CA SER A 119 2.70 15.35 13.24
C SER A 119 1.79 15.56 14.46
N ALA A 120 0.48 15.43 14.29
CA ALA A 120 -0.48 15.54 15.40
C ALA A 120 -0.37 14.39 16.42
N ASP A 121 0.22 13.25 16.03
CA ASP A 121 0.30 12.04 16.84
C ASP A 121 1.69 11.79 17.43
N SER A 122 2.74 12.38 16.85
CA SER A 122 4.12 12.26 17.32
C SER A 122 4.46 13.28 18.40
N ALA A 123 5.28 12.89 19.37
CA ALA A 123 5.65 13.78 20.48
C ALA A 123 6.54 14.97 20.05
N ASP A 124 7.26 14.86 18.93
CA ASP A 124 8.13 15.90 18.37
C ASP A 124 7.45 16.81 17.33
N GLY A 125 6.18 16.56 17.01
CA GLY A 125 5.38 17.37 16.09
C GLY A 125 5.79 17.25 14.61
N ARG A 126 6.57 16.23 14.24
CA ARG A 126 6.95 15.92 12.86
C ARG A 126 6.14 14.73 12.31
N ALA A 127 5.96 14.66 11.00
CA ALA A 127 5.44 13.45 10.39
C ALA A 127 6.57 12.41 10.26
N HIS A 128 6.30 11.18 10.70
CA HIS A 128 7.28 10.10 10.74
C HIS A 128 7.02 9.05 9.67
N PHE A 129 8.11 8.56 9.06
CA PHE A 129 8.09 7.53 8.03
C PHE A 129 9.04 6.40 8.38
N THR A 130 8.54 5.16 8.34
CA THR A 130 9.37 3.95 8.39
C THR A 130 9.04 3.09 7.19
N ALA A 131 9.98 2.96 6.23
CA ALA A 131 9.79 2.06 5.09
C ALA A 131 9.69 0.61 5.59
N ALA A 132 8.70 -0.12 5.10
CA ALA A 132 8.46 -1.50 5.50
C ALA A 132 9.59 -2.42 5.01
N ASN A 133 10.04 -3.33 5.86
CA ASN A 133 11.14 -4.25 5.53
C ASN A 133 10.71 -5.51 4.77
N LEU A 134 9.42 -5.88 4.81
CA LEU A 134 8.78 -6.95 4.04
C LEU A 134 9.53 -8.30 4.01
N PRO A 135 10.05 -8.82 5.12
CA PRO A 135 11.01 -9.92 5.13
C PRO A 135 10.37 -11.29 4.90
N THR A 136 9.05 -11.38 4.92
CA THR A 136 8.34 -12.67 4.77
C THR A 136 8.45 -13.27 3.38
N GLN A 137 8.79 -12.46 2.39
CA GLN A 137 8.95 -12.89 1.00
C GLN A 137 10.14 -12.18 0.36
N PHE A 138 11.08 -12.93 -0.21
CA PHE A 138 12.33 -12.41 -0.77
C PHE A 138 12.09 -11.29 -1.78
N HIS A 139 11.21 -11.51 -2.77
CA HIS A 139 10.93 -10.53 -3.83
C HIS A 139 10.45 -9.16 -3.29
N ARG A 140 9.82 -9.15 -2.12
CA ARG A 140 9.34 -7.94 -1.48
C ARG A 140 10.39 -7.29 -0.58
N SER A 141 11.24 -8.09 0.05
CA SER A 141 12.33 -7.56 0.89
C SER A 141 13.33 -6.67 0.14
N LEU A 142 13.33 -6.73 -1.20
CA LEU A 142 14.15 -5.88 -2.07
C LEU A 142 13.65 -4.42 -2.14
N GLU A 143 12.42 -4.14 -1.70
CA GLU A 143 11.77 -2.85 -1.89
C GLU A 143 12.25 -1.76 -0.93
N ALA A 144 12.54 -2.12 0.32
CA ALA A 144 12.72 -1.20 1.44
C ALA A 144 13.77 -0.09 1.20
N ALA A 145 14.91 -0.44 0.62
CA ALA A 145 16.00 0.52 0.38
C ALA A 145 15.61 1.59 -0.65
N THR A 146 14.96 1.20 -1.75
CA THR A 146 14.49 2.14 -2.78
C THR A 146 13.33 2.97 -2.27
N THR A 147 12.37 2.37 -1.57
CA THR A 147 11.27 3.06 -0.90
C THR A 147 11.80 4.15 0.04
N SER A 148 12.79 3.84 0.88
CA SER A 148 13.41 4.84 1.78
C SER A 148 14.02 6.01 1.02
N ARG A 149 14.69 5.78 -0.12
CA ARG A 149 15.25 6.86 -0.95
C ARG A 149 14.16 7.73 -1.56
N ILE A 150 13.09 7.11 -2.11
CA ILE A 150 11.95 7.81 -2.68
C ILE A 150 11.29 8.72 -1.63
N LEU A 151 10.97 8.17 -0.45
CA LEU A 151 10.33 8.93 0.62
C LEU A 151 11.21 10.09 1.10
N ARG A 152 12.52 9.88 1.27
CA ARG A 152 13.45 10.96 1.63
C ARG A 152 13.57 12.03 0.55
N ALA A 153 13.46 11.68 -0.71
CA ALA A 153 13.51 12.66 -1.80
C ALA A 153 12.23 13.52 -1.86
N ILE A 154 11.08 12.93 -1.56
CA ILE A 154 9.78 13.63 -1.54
C ILE A 154 9.64 14.48 -0.27
N PHE A 155 9.91 13.90 0.90
CA PHE A 155 9.76 14.51 2.23
C PHE A 155 11.12 14.92 2.81
N ALA A 156 11.85 15.77 2.08
CA ALA A 156 13.26 16.06 2.37
C ALA A 156 13.48 17.04 3.55
N ASP A 157 12.47 17.79 3.95
CA ASP A 157 12.60 18.80 5.01
C ASP A 157 12.59 18.16 6.40
N GLU A 158 13.77 18.06 7.01
CA GLU A 158 13.95 17.45 8.34
C GLU A 158 13.30 18.26 9.50
N VAL A 159 12.88 19.51 9.25
CA VAL A 159 12.11 20.29 10.23
C VAL A 159 10.69 19.75 10.36
N ASN A 160 10.12 19.26 9.27
CA ASN A 160 8.74 18.78 9.20
C ASN A 160 8.63 17.24 9.18
N PHE A 161 9.69 16.52 8.76
CA PHE A 161 9.66 15.09 8.48
C PHE A 161 10.80 14.33 9.14
N THR A 162 10.49 13.14 9.64
CA THR A 162 11.48 12.22 10.21
C THR A 162 11.43 10.89 9.47
N HIS A 163 12.58 10.44 9.00
CA HIS A 163 12.74 9.16 8.32
C HIS A 163 13.54 8.18 9.16
N HIS A 164 12.93 7.08 9.51
CA HIS A 164 13.59 5.98 10.19
C HIS A 164 14.15 4.96 9.18
N SER A 165 15.21 4.27 9.57
CA SER A 165 15.65 3.09 8.81
C SER A 165 14.58 2.01 8.86
N PRO A 166 14.43 1.20 7.80
CA PRO A 166 13.63 -0.01 7.88
C PRO A 166 14.04 -0.86 9.08
N LEU A 167 13.09 -1.55 9.69
CA LEU A 167 13.40 -2.46 10.80
C LEU A 167 14.40 -3.54 10.36
N PRO A 168 15.16 -4.16 11.30
CA PRO A 168 16.11 -5.21 10.98
C PRO A 168 15.48 -6.32 10.11
N ALA A 169 16.23 -6.80 9.12
CA ALA A 169 15.79 -7.80 8.14
C ALA A 169 15.65 -9.20 8.76
N GLY A 170 14.82 -9.34 9.79
CA GLY A 170 14.53 -10.61 10.45
C GLY A 170 13.03 -10.85 10.55
N VAL A 171 12.63 -12.12 10.44
CA VAL A 171 11.22 -12.50 10.51
C VAL A 171 10.53 -12.13 11.83
N VAL A 172 11.30 -11.87 12.89
CA VAL A 172 10.80 -11.36 14.19
C VAL A 172 10.23 -9.96 14.04
N PHE A 173 10.83 -9.12 13.17
CA PHE A 173 10.43 -7.74 12.93
C PHE A 173 9.77 -7.58 11.56
N GLY A 174 8.96 -8.56 11.15
CA GLY A 174 8.21 -8.49 9.89
C GLY A 174 7.21 -7.34 9.92
N ASP A 175 7.43 -6.36 9.03
CA ASP A 175 6.60 -5.19 8.84
C ASP A 175 6.08 -5.11 7.40
N GLU A 176 4.78 -4.91 7.26
CA GLU A 176 4.06 -4.83 5.99
C GLU A 176 3.49 -3.42 5.73
N GLY A 177 3.93 -2.42 6.49
CA GLY A 177 3.57 -1.03 6.30
C GLY A 177 2.11 -0.71 6.63
N ALA A 178 1.55 0.29 5.94
CA ALA A 178 0.21 0.83 6.21
C ALA A 178 -0.93 -0.14 5.93
N ALA A 179 -0.72 -1.24 5.21
CA ALA A 179 -1.74 -2.28 4.98
C ALA A 179 -2.23 -2.95 6.27
N ASN A 180 -1.46 -2.88 7.36
CA ASN A 180 -1.81 -3.37 8.68
C ASN A 180 -1.90 -2.25 9.73
N HIS A 181 -2.07 -1.02 9.29
CA HIS A 181 -2.13 0.14 10.16
C HIS A 181 -3.33 1.03 9.80
N THR A 182 -4.16 1.34 10.79
CA THR A 182 -5.31 2.23 10.64
C THR A 182 -5.24 3.35 11.65
N ARG A 183 -5.37 4.60 11.21
CA ARG A 183 -5.50 5.76 12.07
C ARG A 183 -6.95 6.23 12.12
N LEU A 184 -7.49 6.38 13.33
CA LEU A 184 -8.82 6.96 13.55
C LEU A 184 -8.71 8.27 14.32
N THR A 185 -9.56 9.24 13.98
CA THR A 185 -9.65 10.56 14.67
C THR A 185 -11.11 10.97 14.86
N ALA A 186 -11.33 11.96 15.71
CA ALA A 186 -12.68 12.45 15.98
C ALA A 186 -13.20 13.44 14.91
N GLY A 187 -13.11 13.07 13.63
CA GLY A 187 -13.72 13.82 12.54
C GLY A 187 -12.84 14.86 11.84
N ASP A 188 -11.61 15.09 12.30
CA ASP A 188 -10.65 16.01 11.66
C ASP A 188 -9.25 15.40 11.62
N TYR A 189 -8.54 15.54 10.48
CA TYR A 189 -7.21 15.00 10.28
C TYR A 189 -6.14 15.65 11.16
N GLY A 190 -6.31 16.91 11.54
CA GLY A 190 -5.40 17.66 12.41
C GLY A 190 -5.53 17.32 13.89
N LEU A 191 -6.55 16.59 14.28
CA LEU A 191 -6.70 16.10 15.64
C LEU A 191 -5.78 14.91 15.89
N ARG A 192 -5.39 14.73 17.14
CA ARG A 192 -4.70 13.55 17.63
C ARG A 192 -5.53 12.29 17.33
N GLY A 193 -4.88 11.25 16.80
CA GLY A 193 -5.51 10.03 16.35
C GLY A 193 -5.17 8.80 17.19
N LEU A 194 -6.06 7.81 17.17
CA LEU A 194 -5.79 6.46 17.63
C LEU A 194 -5.07 5.69 16.53
N GLN A 195 -3.87 5.20 16.83
CA GLN A 195 -3.04 4.40 15.94
C GLN A 195 -3.32 2.92 16.21
N ILE A 196 -3.98 2.24 15.28
CA ILE A 196 -4.33 0.82 15.39
C ILE A 196 -3.36 0.02 14.53
N PHE A 197 -2.45 -0.69 15.18
CA PHE A 197 -1.54 -1.63 14.53
C PHE A 197 -2.12 -3.03 14.61
N VAL A 198 -2.34 -3.65 13.46
CA VAL A 198 -2.90 -5.01 13.38
C VAL A 198 -1.79 -5.99 13.04
N TYR A 199 -1.53 -6.93 13.93
CA TYR A 199 -0.53 -7.96 13.76
C TYR A 199 -1.17 -9.35 13.62
N GLY A 200 -0.55 -10.23 12.88
CA GLY A 200 -1.02 -11.61 12.73
C GLY A 200 -0.22 -12.61 13.59
N ARG A 201 0.97 -12.20 14.07
CA ARG A 201 1.89 -13.06 14.81
C ARG A 201 2.60 -12.30 15.93
N ASP A 202 2.66 -12.91 17.11
CA ASP A 202 3.61 -12.53 18.17
C ASP A 202 4.82 -13.46 18.08
N ALA A 203 6.00 -12.90 17.75
CA ALA A 203 7.21 -13.70 17.51
C ALA A 203 7.78 -14.35 18.79
N PHE A 204 7.45 -13.80 19.96
CA PHE A 204 7.88 -14.31 21.26
C PHE A 204 6.72 -14.86 22.12
N GLY A 205 5.49 -14.72 21.64
CA GLY A 205 4.28 -15.21 22.32
C GLY A 205 3.92 -16.63 21.90
N GLY A 206 3.13 -17.31 22.73
CA GLY A 206 2.60 -18.66 22.46
C GLY A 206 1.22 -18.68 21.81
N GLU A 207 0.81 -17.58 21.14
CA GLU A 207 -0.51 -17.49 20.52
C GLU A 207 -0.61 -18.41 19.28
N PRO A 208 -1.77 -19.06 19.04
CA PRO A 208 -1.96 -19.96 17.90
C PRO A 208 -1.68 -19.23 16.57
N ALA A 209 -0.75 -19.72 15.76
CA ALA A 209 -0.50 -19.21 14.42
C ALA A 209 -1.63 -19.63 13.46
N PRO A 210 -1.83 -18.90 12.32
CA PRO A 210 -2.63 -19.38 11.21
C PRO A 210 -2.08 -20.74 10.73
N ALA A 211 -2.98 -21.62 10.29
CA ALA A 211 -2.62 -23.00 9.93
C ALA A 211 -2.17 -23.13 8.47
N LYS A 212 -2.73 -22.32 7.56
CA LYS A 212 -2.56 -22.45 6.12
C LYS A 212 -1.58 -21.43 5.52
N PHE A 213 -1.69 -20.18 5.91
CA PHE A 213 -0.86 -19.10 5.38
C PHE A 213 -0.10 -18.39 6.50
N PRO A 214 1.16 -17.98 6.27
CA PRO A 214 1.93 -17.29 7.30
C PRO A 214 1.37 -15.89 7.57
N ALA A 215 1.25 -15.53 8.83
CA ALA A 215 1.04 -14.16 9.24
C ALA A 215 2.31 -13.34 8.96
N ARG A 216 2.17 -12.20 8.28
CA ARG A 216 3.30 -11.39 7.78
C ARG A 216 3.72 -10.32 8.79
N GLN A 217 2.75 -9.54 9.30
CA GLN A 217 2.99 -8.48 10.29
C GLN A 217 3.22 -9.09 11.68
N THR A 218 4.27 -8.64 12.35
CA THR A 218 4.54 -9.05 13.73
C THR A 218 4.16 -7.96 14.73
N ARG A 219 3.82 -8.38 15.95
CA ARG A 219 3.60 -7.48 17.07
C ARG A 219 4.85 -6.67 17.41
N GLN A 220 6.03 -7.32 17.39
CA GLN A 220 7.32 -6.70 17.65
C GLN A 220 7.65 -5.56 16.68
N ALA A 221 7.33 -5.74 15.38
CA ALA A 221 7.48 -4.68 14.40
C ALA A 221 6.56 -3.50 14.70
N SER A 222 5.29 -3.78 14.98
CA SER A 222 4.29 -2.74 15.32
C SER A 222 4.71 -1.93 16.56
N GLU A 223 5.17 -2.60 17.62
CA GLU A 223 5.66 -1.96 18.84
C GLU A 223 6.94 -1.14 18.59
N ALA A 224 7.84 -1.64 17.74
CA ALA A 224 9.07 -0.92 17.37
C ALA A 224 8.75 0.37 16.61
N ILE A 225 7.84 0.32 15.64
CA ILE A 225 7.41 1.49 14.87
C ILE A 225 6.73 2.51 15.78
N ALA A 226 5.84 2.08 16.67
CA ALA A 226 5.19 3.00 17.61
C ALA A 226 6.20 3.76 18.48
N ARG A 227 7.27 3.08 18.94
CA ARG A 227 8.37 3.72 19.67
C ARG A 227 9.20 4.67 18.79
N LEU A 228 9.57 4.24 17.58
CA LEU A 228 10.34 5.07 16.65
C LEU A 228 9.59 6.35 16.27
N HIS A 229 8.27 6.26 16.08
CA HIS A 229 7.43 7.40 15.74
C HIS A 229 7.07 8.28 16.94
N ASN A 230 7.63 8.02 18.13
CA ASN A 230 7.36 8.76 19.36
C ASN A 230 5.86 8.88 19.68
N LEU A 231 5.10 7.81 19.41
CA LEU A 231 3.66 7.79 19.65
C LEU A 231 3.37 7.68 21.17
N ASN A 232 2.35 8.40 21.61
CA ASN A 232 1.90 8.24 22.99
C ASN A 232 1.24 6.86 23.17
N PRO A 233 1.68 6.04 24.14
CA PRO A 233 1.10 4.72 24.40
C PRO A 233 -0.42 4.70 24.63
N ALA A 234 -0.99 5.81 25.14
CA ALA A 234 -2.43 5.94 25.33
C ALA A 234 -3.23 6.05 24.02
N ASP A 235 -2.55 6.38 22.92
CA ASP A 235 -3.14 6.52 21.57
C ASP A 235 -2.72 5.41 20.62
N VAL A 236 -2.14 4.35 21.16
CA VAL A 236 -1.72 3.17 20.36
C VAL A 236 -2.49 1.95 20.80
N LEU A 237 -3.00 1.21 19.83
CA LEU A 237 -3.68 -0.04 20.05
C LEU A 237 -3.06 -1.14 19.19
N PHE A 238 -2.52 -2.17 19.82
CA PHE A 238 -2.06 -3.38 19.14
C PHE A 238 -3.19 -4.41 19.13
N VAL A 239 -3.62 -4.80 17.93
CA VAL A 239 -4.76 -5.69 17.70
C VAL A 239 -4.29 -6.91 16.92
N ARG A 240 -4.74 -8.09 17.34
CA ARG A 240 -4.44 -9.31 16.61
C ARG A 240 -5.48 -9.51 15.51
N GLN A 241 -5.00 -9.75 14.29
CA GLN A 241 -5.83 -10.23 13.18
C GLN A 241 -6.31 -11.65 13.46
N ASN A 242 -7.53 -11.95 13.06
CA ASN A 242 -8.07 -13.31 13.22
C ASN A 242 -7.28 -14.31 12.35
N PRO A 243 -6.70 -15.39 12.93
CA PRO A 243 -6.00 -16.41 12.16
C PRO A 243 -6.85 -17.05 11.06
N ALA A 244 -8.16 -17.22 11.29
CA ALA A 244 -9.07 -17.75 10.28
C ALA A 244 -9.21 -16.83 9.06
N ALA A 245 -9.19 -15.52 9.27
CA ALA A 245 -9.20 -14.56 8.15
C ALA A 245 -7.90 -14.67 7.32
N ILE A 246 -6.74 -14.83 7.98
CA ILE A 246 -5.47 -15.04 7.29
C ILE A 246 -5.51 -16.34 6.47
N ASP A 247 -6.03 -17.42 7.03
CA ASP A 247 -6.16 -18.72 6.37
C ASP A 247 -7.19 -18.72 5.22
N ALA A 248 -8.13 -17.78 5.23
CA ALA A 248 -9.04 -17.53 4.12
C ALA A 248 -8.42 -16.68 2.99
N GLY A 249 -7.22 -16.11 3.20
CA GLY A 249 -6.51 -15.29 2.21
C GLY A 249 -6.46 -13.80 2.53
N ALA A 250 -6.93 -13.36 3.71
CA ALA A 250 -6.74 -11.99 4.19
C ALA A 250 -5.30 -11.82 4.72
N PHE A 251 -4.34 -11.78 3.81
CA PHE A 251 -2.90 -11.69 4.09
C PHE A 251 -2.48 -10.37 4.75
N HIS A 252 -3.29 -9.32 4.65
CA HIS A 252 -3.20 -8.05 5.36
C HIS A 252 -4.55 -7.67 5.96
N ASN A 253 -4.56 -6.77 6.96
CA ASN A 253 -5.80 -6.35 7.58
C ASN A 253 -6.69 -5.52 6.64
N ASP A 254 -6.12 -4.79 5.70
CA ASP A 254 -6.84 -3.99 4.71
C ASP A 254 -7.72 -4.82 3.74
N VAL A 255 -7.58 -6.16 3.76
CA VAL A 255 -8.48 -7.08 3.03
C VAL A 255 -9.81 -7.32 3.80
N VAL A 256 -9.84 -7.07 5.10
CA VAL A 256 -11.01 -7.35 5.97
C VAL A 256 -11.45 -6.18 6.84
N ALA A 257 -10.75 -5.05 6.77
CA ALA A 257 -11.12 -3.83 7.49
C ALA A 257 -10.55 -2.59 6.80
N VAL A 258 -11.31 -1.49 6.82
CA VAL A 258 -10.87 -0.17 6.34
C VAL A 258 -11.43 0.91 7.27
N GLY A 259 -10.57 1.88 7.63
CA GLY A 259 -10.97 2.99 8.50
C GLY A 259 -10.50 4.35 7.97
N ASN A 260 -11.26 5.39 8.26
CA ASN A 260 -10.88 6.78 8.05
C ASN A 260 -11.65 7.69 9.01
N LEU A 261 -10.99 8.72 9.54
CA LEU A 261 -11.56 9.63 10.53
C LEU A 261 -12.21 8.87 11.70
N ASN A 262 -13.51 9.02 11.90
CA ASN A 262 -14.27 8.35 12.95
C ASN A 262 -15.06 7.12 12.47
N VAL A 263 -14.74 6.58 11.29
CA VAL A 263 -15.44 5.42 10.70
C VAL A 263 -14.50 4.24 10.59
N LEU A 264 -14.96 3.08 11.04
CA LEU A 264 -14.32 1.78 10.83
C LEU A 264 -15.34 0.82 10.22
N LEU A 265 -15.13 0.42 8.95
CA LEU A 265 -15.85 -0.66 8.28
C LEU A 265 -15.00 -1.93 8.37
N TYR A 266 -15.56 -3.01 8.93
CA TYR A 266 -14.80 -4.23 9.19
C TYR A 266 -15.67 -5.48 9.10
N HIS A 267 -15.08 -6.57 8.65
CA HIS A 267 -15.71 -7.88 8.69
C HIS A 267 -15.72 -8.45 10.12
N SER A 268 -16.78 -9.16 10.50
CA SER A 268 -16.92 -9.75 11.84
C SER A 268 -15.74 -10.65 12.25
N THR A 269 -15.03 -11.22 11.28
CA THR A 269 -13.83 -12.04 11.48
C THR A 269 -12.51 -11.28 11.33
N ALA A 270 -12.51 -9.94 11.19
CA ALA A 270 -11.29 -9.17 10.97
C ALA A 270 -10.28 -9.27 12.12
N PHE A 271 -10.78 -9.30 13.35
CA PHE A 271 -9.97 -9.31 14.57
C PHE A 271 -10.16 -10.61 15.35
N ALA A 272 -9.14 -11.07 16.05
CA ALA A 272 -9.23 -12.24 16.91
C ALA A 272 -10.24 -12.05 18.07
N ASN A 273 -10.38 -10.80 18.52
CA ASN A 273 -11.28 -10.41 19.61
C ASN A 273 -12.02 -9.11 19.23
N PRO A 274 -13.02 -9.16 18.31
CA PRO A 274 -13.66 -7.95 17.79
C PRO A 274 -14.36 -7.15 18.89
N LYS A 275 -15.09 -7.80 19.82
CA LYS A 275 -15.78 -7.12 20.92
C LYS A 275 -14.83 -6.33 21.82
N GLU A 276 -13.68 -6.90 22.17
CA GLU A 276 -12.69 -6.24 22.99
C GLU A 276 -12.01 -5.08 22.23
N THR A 277 -11.67 -5.32 20.95
CA THR A 277 -11.09 -4.30 20.08
C THR A 277 -12.01 -3.09 19.99
N LEU A 278 -13.28 -3.29 19.68
CA LEU A 278 -14.28 -2.22 19.59
C LEU A 278 -14.48 -1.50 20.94
N ARG A 279 -14.48 -2.23 22.05
CA ARG A 279 -14.58 -1.65 23.39
C ARG A 279 -13.41 -0.71 23.68
N LYS A 280 -12.17 -1.10 23.30
CA LYS A 280 -10.96 -0.26 23.46
C LYS A 280 -11.02 0.99 22.57
N ILE A 281 -11.45 0.86 21.32
CA ILE A 281 -11.61 1.99 20.39
C ILE A 281 -12.65 2.96 20.94
N ARG A 282 -13.85 2.48 21.33
CA ARG A 282 -14.90 3.31 21.91
C ARG A 282 -14.48 4.01 23.20
N ARG A 283 -13.69 3.33 24.05
CA ARG A 283 -13.11 3.94 25.25
C ARG A 283 -12.19 5.13 24.91
N TRP A 284 -11.37 4.98 23.86
CA TRP A 284 -10.50 6.07 23.41
C TRP A 284 -11.30 7.25 22.86
N PHE A 285 -12.37 6.99 22.12
CA PHE A 285 -13.28 8.03 21.64
C PHE A 285 -14.03 8.72 22.77
N GLY A 286 -14.38 8.03 23.87
CA GLY A 286 -15.22 8.55 24.94
C GLY A 286 -16.58 8.98 24.41
N ASP A 287 -16.97 10.24 24.64
CA ASP A 287 -18.23 10.82 24.18
C ASP A 287 -18.16 11.34 22.72
N ARG A 288 -17.01 11.27 22.07
CA ARG A 288 -16.86 11.66 20.66
C ARG A 288 -17.48 10.62 19.76
N GLU A 289 -18.02 11.09 18.63
CA GLU A 289 -18.71 10.24 17.67
C GLU A 289 -17.74 9.21 17.05
N PHE A 290 -18.16 7.93 17.03
CA PHE A 290 -17.44 6.83 16.38
C PHE A 290 -18.43 5.85 15.75
N HIS A 291 -18.24 5.57 14.46
CA HIS A 291 -19.05 4.66 13.67
C HIS A 291 -18.30 3.35 13.42
N ALA A 292 -18.67 2.30 14.11
CA ALA A 292 -18.24 0.94 13.83
C ALA A 292 -19.28 0.24 12.97
N ILE A 293 -18.96 -0.04 11.71
CA ILE A 293 -19.83 -0.70 10.74
C ILE A 293 -19.33 -2.13 10.58
N GLU A 294 -20.02 -3.05 11.21
CA GLU A 294 -19.73 -4.48 11.11
C GLU A 294 -20.42 -5.07 9.88
N VAL A 295 -19.67 -5.89 9.14
CA VAL A 295 -20.17 -6.74 8.06
C VAL A 295 -20.15 -8.17 8.57
N THR A 296 -21.33 -8.76 8.75
CA THR A 296 -21.44 -10.11 9.31
C THR A 296 -21.18 -11.19 8.25
N GLU A 297 -20.86 -12.42 8.71
CA GLU A 297 -20.68 -13.58 7.83
C GLU A 297 -21.95 -13.88 7.00
N GLU A 298 -23.14 -13.59 7.55
CA GLU A 298 -24.42 -13.78 6.85
C GLU A 298 -24.66 -12.72 5.78
N GLN A 299 -24.15 -11.50 5.95
CA GLN A 299 -24.28 -10.42 4.98
C GLN A 299 -23.32 -10.60 3.81
N VAL A 300 -22.03 -10.82 4.11
CA VAL A 300 -20.97 -11.09 3.14
C VAL A 300 -20.09 -12.18 3.71
N PRO A 301 -20.15 -13.41 3.20
CA PRO A 301 -19.25 -14.47 3.61
C PRO A 301 -17.78 -14.05 3.48
N LEU A 302 -16.91 -14.51 4.38
CA LEU A 302 -15.49 -14.14 4.38
C LEU A 302 -14.82 -14.45 3.04
N ALA A 303 -15.18 -15.54 2.38
CA ALA A 303 -14.68 -15.90 1.06
C ALA A 303 -15.03 -14.83 0.00
N ASP A 304 -16.26 -14.30 0.05
CA ASP A 304 -16.74 -13.25 -0.83
C ASP A 304 -16.05 -11.92 -0.50
N ALA A 305 -15.91 -11.59 0.78
CA ALA A 305 -15.19 -10.39 1.23
C ALA A 305 -13.75 -10.37 0.74
N VAL A 306 -13.04 -11.52 0.80
CA VAL A 306 -11.67 -11.68 0.32
C VAL A 306 -11.60 -11.64 -1.22
N SER A 307 -12.50 -12.33 -1.93
CA SER A 307 -12.46 -12.40 -3.40
C SER A 307 -12.89 -11.11 -4.09
N SER A 308 -13.85 -10.38 -3.50
CA SER A 308 -14.35 -9.09 -4.00
C SER A 308 -13.47 -7.90 -3.62
N TYR A 309 -12.53 -8.08 -2.69
CA TYR A 309 -11.74 -6.98 -2.10
C TYR A 309 -12.61 -5.83 -1.55
N LEU A 310 -13.81 -6.15 -1.01
CA LEU A 310 -14.75 -5.18 -0.47
C LEU A 310 -14.11 -4.16 0.48
N PHE A 311 -13.24 -4.63 1.38
CA PHE A 311 -12.56 -3.78 2.37
C PHE A 311 -11.26 -3.17 1.85
N ASN A 312 -10.68 -3.72 0.79
CA ASN A 312 -9.49 -3.14 0.14
C ASN A 312 -9.87 -1.96 -0.79
N GLY A 313 -10.98 -1.31 -0.46
CA GLY A 313 -11.41 -0.03 -0.97
C GLY A 313 -10.77 1.12 -0.20
N GLN A 314 -11.09 2.35 -0.59
CA GLN A 314 -10.64 3.54 0.10
C GLN A 314 -11.85 4.27 0.70
N LEU A 315 -11.87 4.45 2.03
CA LEU A 315 -12.74 5.43 2.65
C LEU A 315 -12.08 6.80 2.51
N VAL A 316 -12.75 7.75 1.86
CA VAL A 316 -12.25 9.10 1.62
C VAL A 316 -13.29 10.14 2.03
N GLN A 317 -12.82 11.27 2.60
CA GLN A 317 -13.69 12.38 2.96
C GLN A 317 -13.88 13.30 1.76
N THR A 318 -15.10 13.43 1.29
CA THR A 318 -15.49 14.38 0.23
C THR A 318 -16.28 15.55 0.81
N ALA A 319 -16.63 16.52 -0.02
CA ALA A 319 -17.48 17.65 0.40
C ALA A 319 -18.86 17.20 0.88
N ASP A 320 -19.38 16.12 0.32
CA ASP A 320 -20.74 15.60 0.60
C ASP A 320 -20.79 14.53 1.70
N GLY A 321 -19.65 14.27 2.35
CA GLY A 321 -19.48 13.23 3.36
C GLY A 321 -18.48 12.16 2.94
N MET A 322 -18.47 11.03 3.64
CA MET A 322 -17.53 9.96 3.35
C MET A 322 -17.99 9.11 2.14
N ALA A 323 -17.06 8.82 1.24
CA ALA A 323 -17.25 7.91 0.11
C ALA A 323 -16.39 6.65 0.29
N LEU A 324 -16.92 5.49 -0.12
CA LEU A 324 -16.18 4.26 -0.30
C LEU A 324 -15.84 4.09 -1.78
N ILE A 325 -14.56 4.04 -2.10
CA ILE A 325 -14.06 3.75 -3.44
C ILE A 325 -13.70 2.26 -3.49
N ALA A 326 -14.53 1.48 -4.16
CA ALA A 326 -14.42 0.02 -4.22
C ALA A 326 -13.99 -0.46 -5.62
N PRO A 327 -13.38 -1.65 -5.76
CA PRO A 327 -13.11 -2.22 -7.07
C PRO A 327 -14.41 -2.73 -7.72
N LEU A 328 -14.39 -2.90 -9.05
CA LEU A 328 -15.53 -3.46 -9.79
C LEU A 328 -15.92 -4.85 -9.28
N GLU A 329 -14.98 -5.64 -8.81
CA GLU A 329 -15.19 -6.97 -8.25
C GLU A 329 -16.14 -6.95 -7.02
N ALA A 330 -16.16 -5.85 -6.28
CA ALA A 330 -17.12 -5.69 -5.17
C ALA A 330 -18.55 -5.45 -5.67
N ARG A 331 -18.73 -4.79 -6.83
CA ARG A 331 -20.02 -4.65 -7.50
C ARG A 331 -20.48 -5.98 -8.11
N ASP A 332 -19.54 -6.71 -8.72
CA ASP A 332 -19.82 -7.95 -9.44
C ASP A 332 -20.03 -9.15 -8.46
N CYS A 333 -19.76 -8.99 -7.16
CA CYS A 333 -20.03 -9.96 -6.11
C CYS A 333 -21.42 -9.71 -5.49
N PRO A 334 -22.42 -10.61 -5.67
CA PRO A 334 -23.80 -10.36 -5.26
C PRO A 334 -23.99 -10.05 -3.78
N SER A 335 -23.25 -10.72 -2.89
CA SER A 335 -23.32 -10.48 -1.45
C SER A 335 -22.75 -9.12 -1.07
N ALA A 336 -21.61 -8.74 -1.66
CA ALA A 336 -20.97 -7.44 -1.43
C ALA A 336 -21.81 -6.30 -2.00
N GLU A 337 -22.34 -6.43 -3.23
CA GLU A 337 -23.20 -5.43 -3.85
C GLU A 337 -24.46 -5.19 -3.01
N LYS A 338 -25.15 -6.28 -2.62
CA LYS A 338 -26.34 -6.20 -1.76
C LYS A 338 -26.04 -5.48 -0.45
N PHE A 339 -24.95 -5.83 0.21
CA PHE A 339 -24.52 -5.16 1.44
C PHE A 339 -24.29 -3.65 1.22
N LEU A 340 -23.60 -3.27 0.15
CA LEU A 340 -23.33 -1.86 -0.17
C LEU A 340 -24.60 -1.07 -0.45
N GLN A 341 -25.58 -1.66 -1.15
CA GLN A 341 -26.89 -1.05 -1.36
C GLN A 341 -27.63 -0.86 -0.05
N GLU A 342 -27.68 -1.87 0.83
CA GLU A 342 -28.29 -1.77 2.15
C GLU A 342 -27.57 -0.75 3.05
N LEU A 343 -26.23 -0.67 2.99
CA LEU A 343 -25.43 0.31 3.72
C LEU A 343 -25.86 1.74 3.39
N LEU A 344 -26.01 2.04 2.10
CA LEU A 344 -26.46 3.35 1.63
C LEU A 344 -27.91 3.64 2.01
N ALA A 345 -28.81 2.64 1.89
CA ALA A 345 -30.21 2.78 2.21
C ALA A 345 -30.47 3.07 3.70
N ARG A 346 -29.66 2.51 4.60
CA ARG A 346 -29.74 2.76 6.06
C ARG A 346 -29.35 4.18 6.44
N GLY A 347 -28.63 4.88 5.57
CA GLY A 347 -27.99 6.13 5.91
C GLY A 347 -26.80 5.91 6.88
N GLY A 348 -26.03 6.94 7.13
CA GLY A 348 -24.87 6.83 8.01
C GLY A 348 -23.70 7.72 7.54
N PRO A 349 -22.48 7.49 8.02
CA PRO A 349 -21.34 8.31 7.66
C PRO A 349 -20.90 8.11 6.20
N ILE A 350 -21.04 6.89 5.64
CA ILE A 350 -20.74 6.59 4.24
C ILE A 350 -21.95 6.98 3.40
N ARG A 351 -21.79 8.00 2.55
CA ARG A 351 -22.88 8.62 1.77
C ARG A 351 -22.95 8.12 0.34
N ARG A 352 -21.84 7.58 -0.18
CA ARG A 352 -21.77 7.08 -1.55
C ARG A 352 -20.72 5.96 -1.68
N VAL A 353 -20.93 5.12 -2.67
CA VAL A 353 -19.99 4.10 -3.09
C VAL A 353 -19.68 4.35 -4.56
N GLU A 354 -18.40 4.42 -4.90
CA GLU A 354 -17.91 4.57 -6.26
C GLU A 354 -17.10 3.33 -6.63
N PHE A 355 -17.31 2.85 -7.86
CA PHE A 355 -16.60 1.68 -8.35
C PHE A 355 -15.58 2.09 -9.40
N ILE A 356 -14.37 1.56 -9.28
CA ILE A 356 -13.27 1.84 -10.20
C ILE A 356 -12.70 0.56 -10.80
N ASP A 357 -12.27 0.66 -12.05
CA ASP A 357 -11.55 -0.44 -12.71
C ASP A 357 -10.06 -0.34 -12.42
N VAL A 358 -9.55 -1.30 -11.68
CA VAL A 358 -8.12 -1.53 -11.41
C VAL A 358 -7.80 -3.01 -11.61
N ARG A 359 -8.40 -3.60 -12.63
CA ARG A 359 -8.36 -5.05 -12.90
C ARG A 359 -6.96 -5.60 -13.04
N GLN A 360 -6.05 -4.86 -13.68
CA GLN A 360 -4.66 -5.30 -13.80
C GLN A 360 -3.97 -5.42 -12.42
N SER A 361 -4.25 -4.49 -11.51
CA SER A 361 -3.80 -4.58 -10.12
C SER A 361 -4.49 -5.72 -9.38
N MET A 362 -5.81 -5.87 -9.52
CA MET A 362 -6.59 -6.96 -8.92
C MET A 362 -6.09 -8.33 -9.37
N ASN A 363 -5.78 -8.52 -10.64
CA ASN A 363 -5.19 -9.76 -11.16
C ASN A 363 -3.84 -10.07 -10.52
N ASN A 364 -3.08 -9.05 -10.15
CA ASN A 364 -1.82 -9.21 -9.40
C ASN A 364 -2.03 -9.30 -7.88
N GLY A 365 -3.27 -9.09 -7.41
CA GLY A 365 -3.69 -9.33 -6.03
C GLY A 365 -3.69 -8.13 -5.11
N GLY A 366 -3.95 -6.94 -5.64
CA GLY A 366 -4.13 -5.72 -4.86
C GLY A 366 -5.24 -4.83 -5.41
N GLY A 367 -6.16 -4.41 -4.55
CA GLY A 367 -7.26 -3.50 -4.87
C GLY A 367 -6.89 -2.02 -4.77
N PRO A 368 -7.89 -1.13 -4.80
CA PRO A 368 -7.67 0.32 -4.79
C PRO A 368 -6.85 0.84 -3.61
N ALA A 369 -7.03 0.26 -2.41
CA ALA A 369 -6.27 0.66 -1.23
C ALA A 369 -4.80 0.29 -1.32
N CYS A 370 -4.46 -0.85 -1.94
CA CYS A 370 -3.08 -1.31 -2.11
C CYS A 370 -2.24 -0.32 -2.93
N LEU A 371 -2.85 0.38 -3.89
CA LEU A 371 -2.14 1.29 -4.78
C LEU A 371 -1.74 2.61 -4.13
N ARG A 372 -2.18 2.91 -2.90
CA ARG A 372 -1.90 4.18 -2.24
C ARG A 372 -1.19 4.04 -0.90
N LEU A 373 -0.35 5.01 -0.58
CA LEU A 373 0.10 5.34 0.77
C LEU A 373 -0.66 6.58 1.25
N ARG A 374 -1.46 6.44 2.31
CA ARG A 374 -2.16 7.57 2.94
C ARG A 374 -1.18 8.35 3.80
N VAL A 375 -1.09 9.66 3.57
CA VAL A 375 -0.28 10.57 4.39
C VAL A 375 -1.15 11.74 4.83
N VAL A 376 -1.19 12.01 6.12
CA VAL A 376 -1.89 13.18 6.67
C VAL A 376 -0.87 14.26 6.96
N LEU A 377 -1.06 15.45 6.38
CA LEU A 377 -0.13 16.57 6.46
C LEU A 377 -0.85 17.88 6.73
N THR A 378 -0.21 18.77 7.49
CA THR A 378 -0.63 20.15 7.66
C THR A 378 -0.32 20.98 6.41
N GLU A 379 -0.95 22.16 6.26
CA GLU A 379 -0.65 23.09 5.15
C GLU A 379 0.84 23.45 5.11
N LYS A 380 1.46 23.67 6.26
CA LYS A 380 2.90 23.92 6.36
C LYS A 380 3.73 22.76 5.82
N GLN A 381 3.37 21.53 6.17
CA GLN A 381 4.07 20.33 5.70
C GLN A 381 3.86 20.10 4.20
N ILE A 382 2.65 20.40 3.67
CA ILE A 382 2.37 20.33 2.23
C ILE A 382 3.26 21.31 1.46
N ALA A 383 3.43 22.52 1.97
CA ALA A 383 4.31 23.52 1.36
C ALA A 383 5.81 23.13 1.40
N ALA A 384 6.20 22.23 2.31
CA ALA A 384 7.57 21.74 2.45
C ALA A 384 7.89 20.53 1.53
N ILE A 385 6.88 19.95 0.88
CA ILE A 385 7.06 18.87 -0.11
C ILE A 385 7.38 19.45 -1.49
N ARG A 386 8.06 18.70 -2.32
CA ARG A 386 8.28 19.05 -3.72
C ARG A 386 6.94 19.14 -4.46
N PRO A 387 6.58 20.32 -5.01
CA PRO A 387 5.26 20.54 -5.60
C PRO A 387 5.01 19.67 -6.85
N THR A 388 6.07 19.25 -7.53
CA THR A 388 6.04 18.47 -8.76
C THR A 388 5.52 17.03 -8.59
N VAL A 389 5.40 16.54 -7.36
CA VAL A 389 4.80 15.20 -7.11
C VAL A 389 3.27 15.25 -6.99
N PHE A 390 2.68 16.43 -6.77
CA PHE A 390 1.22 16.53 -6.68
C PHE A 390 0.58 16.44 -8.07
N LEU A 391 -0.48 15.64 -8.17
CA LEU A 391 -1.20 15.41 -9.41
C LEU A 391 -1.99 16.66 -9.79
N THR A 392 -1.49 17.39 -10.77
CA THR A 392 -2.20 18.43 -11.52
C THR A 392 -2.70 17.86 -12.85
N ASP A 393 -3.59 18.57 -13.54
CA ASP A 393 -4.02 18.17 -14.88
C ASP A 393 -2.86 18.10 -15.87
N ASP A 394 -1.85 18.97 -15.72
CA ASP A 394 -0.64 18.95 -16.55
C ASP A 394 0.22 17.72 -16.25
N LEU A 395 0.44 17.39 -14.98
CA LEU A 395 1.18 16.20 -14.60
C LEU A 395 0.43 14.93 -15.05
N HIS A 396 -0.90 14.89 -14.87
CA HIS A 396 -1.72 13.78 -15.34
C HIS A 396 -1.55 13.52 -16.84
N ARG A 397 -1.68 14.59 -17.66
CA ARG A 397 -1.47 14.48 -19.12
C ARG A 397 -0.03 14.08 -19.47
N GLY A 398 0.94 14.64 -18.74
CA GLY A 398 2.36 14.30 -18.91
C GLY A 398 2.64 12.83 -18.62
N LEU A 399 2.09 12.31 -17.51
CA LEU A 399 2.21 10.89 -17.13
C LEU A 399 1.54 9.96 -18.14
N GLY A 400 0.35 10.31 -18.66
CA GLY A 400 -0.29 9.54 -19.72
C GLY A 400 0.61 9.38 -20.95
N LYS A 401 1.15 10.49 -21.48
CA LYS A 401 2.08 10.47 -22.61
C LYS A 401 3.38 9.70 -22.30
N TRP A 402 3.87 9.81 -21.07
CA TRP A 402 5.05 9.08 -20.64
C TRP A 402 4.80 7.57 -20.60
N ILE A 403 3.63 7.13 -20.11
CA ILE A 403 3.22 5.72 -20.13
C ILE A 403 3.13 5.23 -21.58
N GLU A 404 2.36 5.91 -22.44
CA GLU A 404 2.20 5.55 -23.85
C GLU A 404 3.54 5.46 -24.62
N LYS A 405 4.53 6.28 -24.25
CA LYS A 405 5.85 6.32 -24.88
C LYS A 405 6.76 5.16 -24.47
N HIS A 406 6.70 4.76 -23.19
CA HIS A 406 7.72 3.90 -22.57
C HIS A 406 7.24 2.49 -22.24
N TYR A 407 5.93 2.28 -22.14
CA TYR A 407 5.42 1.01 -21.66
C TYR A 407 5.05 0.10 -22.84
N ARG A 408 5.29 -1.21 -22.65
CA ARG A 408 4.82 -2.22 -23.60
C ARG A 408 3.35 -2.53 -23.30
N ASP A 409 2.55 -2.75 -24.35
CA ASP A 409 1.16 -3.20 -24.26
C ASP A 409 1.04 -4.70 -23.93
N ARG A 410 2.16 -5.44 -24.02
CA ARG A 410 2.25 -6.85 -23.67
C ARG A 410 3.65 -7.19 -23.16
N LEU A 411 3.69 -7.98 -22.06
CA LEU A 411 4.93 -8.48 -21.48
C LEU A 411 4.73 -9.94 -21.06
N PHE A 412 5.61 -10.82 -21.52
CA PHE A 412 5.69 -12.22 -21.11
C PHE A 412 6.73 -12.39 -19.99
N PRO A 413 6.60 -13.41 -19.13
CA PRO A 413 7.61 -13.69 -18.10
C PRO A 413 9.03 -13.82 -18.63
N ALA A 414 9.20 -14.37 -19.84
CA ALA A 414 10.51 -14.52 -20.49
C ALA A 414 11.16 -13.18 -20.88
N ASP A 415 10.36 -12.10 -21.07
CA ASP A 415 10.88 -10.79 -21.45
C ASP A 415 11.70 -10.15 -20.30
N LEU A 416 11.54 -10.61 -19.06
CA LEU A 416 12.36 -10.15 -17.93
C LEU A 416 13.85 -10.45 -18.11
N ALA A 417 14.21 -11.40 -18.99
CA ALA A 417 15.58 -11.71 -19.36
C ALA A 417 16.13 -10.82 -20.50
N ASP A 418 15.26 -10.02 -21.15
CA ASP A 418 15.66 -9.16 -22.27
C ASP A 418 16.40 -7.91 -21.74
N PRO A 419 17.70 -7.72 -22.08
CA PRO A 419 18.43 -6.53 -21.69
C PRO A 419 17.82 -5.22 -22.20
N LYS A 420 17.10 -5.27 -23.35
CA LYS A 420 16.41 -4.09 -23.89
C LYS A 420 15.27 -3.63 -22.96
N LEU A 421 14.53 -4.56 -22.36
CA LEU A 421 13.48 -4.21 -21.39
C LEU A 421 14.07 -3.48 -20.17
N LEU A 422 15.25 -3.89 -19.70
CA LEU A 422 15.94 -3.19 -18.61
C LEU A 422 16.35 -1.76 -19.02
N GLU A 423 16.88 -1.57 -20.23
CA GLU A 423 17.28 -0.26 -20.77
C GLU A 423 16.06 0.64 -20.98
N GLU A 424 14.96 0.12 -21.54
CA GLU A 424 13.67 0.81 -21.67
C GLU A 424 13.15 1.24 -20.30
N GLY A 425 13.15 0.33 -19.32
CA GLY A 425 12.71 0.60 -17.96
C GLY A 425 13.54 1.72 -17.29
N ARG A 426 14.87 1.67 -17.38
CA ARG A 426 15.76 2.70 -16.85
C ARG A 426 15.54 4.06 -17.51
N THR A 427 15.35 4.07 -18.84
CA THR A 427 15.06 5.30 -19.58
C THR A 427 13.74 5.93 -19.11
N ALA A 428 12.70 5.10 -18.94
CA ALA A 428 11.42 5.54 -18.42
C ALA A 428 11.55 6.12 -17.00
N LEU A 429 12.23 5.42 -16.09
CA LEU A 429 12.42 5.84 -14.71
C LEU A 429 13.25 7.13 -14.61
N ASP A 430 14.29 7.30 -15.43
CA ASP A 430 15.11 8.49 -15.46
C ASP A 430 14.33 9.72 -15.98
N GLU A 431 13.48 9.56 -17.00
CA GLU A 431 12.58 10.62 -17.45
C GLU A 431 11.55 10.98 -16.36
N LEU A 432 10.97 9.98 -15.70
CA LEU A 432 10.00 10.20 -14.62
C LEU A 432 10.60 10.97 -13.44
N THR A 433 11.83 10.63 -13.00
CA THR A 433 12.48 11.35 -11.89
C THR A 433 12.74 12.81 -12.22
N ARG A 434 13.00 13.13 -13.49
CA ARG A 434 13.11 14.53 -13.97
C ARG A 434 11.76 15.23 -13.95
N MET A 435 10.69 14.58 -14.41
CA MET A 435 9.33 15.14 -14.38
C MET A 435 8.89 15.44 -12.93
N LEU A 436 9.19 14.55 -12.00
CA LEU A 436 8.84 14.67 -10.57
C LEU A 436 9.85 15.50 -9.76
N GLY A 437 10.96 15.94 -10.35
CA GLY A 437 12.00 16.73 -9.69
C GLY A 437 12.69 16.00 -8.54
N LEU A 438 12.78 14.66 -8.58
CA LEU A 438 13.28 13.84 -7.45
C LEU A 438 14.79 13.64 -7.43
N GLY A 439 15.50 14.04 -8.49
CA GLY A 439 16.95 13.81 -8.63
C GLY A 439 17.27 12.32 -8.83
N SER A 440 18.48 11.93 -8.45
CA SER A 440 18.99 10.55 -8.62
C SER A 440 18.56 9.68 -7.44
N ILE A 441 17.41 9.01 -7.56
CA ILE A 441 16.88 8.09 -6.53
C ILE A 441 17.19 6.63 -6.84
N TYR A 442 17.56 6.30 -8.08
CA TYR A 442 17.90 4.93 -8.49
C TYR A 442 19.42 4.72 -8.57
N PRO A 443 19.93 3.51 -8.21
CA PRO A 443 21.35 3.24 -8.26
C PRO A 443 21.98 3.46 -9.64
N PHE A 444 21.28 3.15 -10.72
CA PHE A 444 21.80 3.33 -12.09
C PHE A 444 21.98 4.80 -12.50
N GLN A 445 21.35 5.75 -11.83
CA GLN A 445 21.50 7.19 -12.10
C GLN A 445 22.79 7.78 -11.49
N GLY A 446 23.41 7.09 -10.53
CA GLY A 446 24.64 7.53 -9.86
C GLY A 446 25.90 6.82 -10.36
N ALA A 447 25.78 5.90 -11.32
CA ALA A 447 26.89 5.15 -11.92
C ALA A 447 27.42 5.89 -13.15
N ALA A 448 28.01 7.10 -12.93
CA ALA A 448 28.83 7.77 -13.93
C ALA A 448 30.25 7.97 -13.34
#